data_b5acad4b059d3c20d7bbc9c6564d18b7
#
_entry.id   b5acad4b059d3c20d7bbc9c6564d18b7
#
_cell.length_a   1.000
_cell.length_b   1.000
_cell.length_c   1.000
_cell.angle_alpha   90.00
_cell.angle_beta   90.00
_cell.angle_gamma   90.00
#
_symmetry.space_group_name_H-M   'P 1'
#
loop_
_entity.id
_entity.type
_entity.pdbx_description
1 polymer ?
#
loop_
_entity_poly.entity_id
_entity_poly.type
_entity_poly.pdbx_seq_one_letter_code
_entity_poly.pdbx_strand_id
1 'polypeptide(L)'
;MTFHAELLRRVTIVVLTHNRCGELTRTLGQLANARADGVPEVIVVDNGSVDDTANVVREAFPDVRLTRLRRNIGGAGRNVGVAVARTPYVALCDDDTWWAAGSLDVAVGVLDRQPRVAVVCARVLVGPEERLDDACAQMASSPLEGSSPGGGDFAEGYPVLGFLAGACVVRRAALMAVGGFDERFFIGGEEELLALDLAARGWQLRYVPAAVVHHHPSANRDSARRRLLTLRNRLWVGLLRYPLPLLARHVREVLAEAGRHGLRLRVVAETARAAAGLVRDRRPLPSALARQVELLQCHLSDTAGSPA
;
A
#
# COMPACT_ATOMS: atom_id res chain seq x y z
N MET A 1 28.15 -14.66 -11.13
CA MET A 1 26.81 -14.04 -10.83
C MET A 1 27.09 -12.79 -10.04
N THR A 2 26.60 -11.63 -10.49
CA THR A 2 26.81 -10.37 -9.82
C THR A 2 25.94 -10.31 -8.55
N PHE A 3 26.37 -9.56 -7.52
CA PHE A 3 25.64 -9.32 -6.27
C PHE A 3 24.18 -8.87 -6.53
N HIS A 4 23.97 -8.04 -7.55
CA HIS A 4 22.68 -7.60 -8.05
C HIS A 4 21.74 -8.74 -8.45
N ALA A 5 22.21 -9.71 -9.25
CA ALA A 5 21.40 -10.86 -9.69
C ALA A 5 20.97 -11.78 -8.53
N GLU A 6 21.76 -11.88 -7.46
CA GLU A 6 21.45 -12.66 -6.28
C GLU A 6 20.35 -11.95 -5.43
N LEU A 7 20.43 -10.64 -5.33
CA LEU A 7 19.46 -9.80 -4.60
C LEU A 7 18.07 -9.87 -5.24
N LEU A 8 18.00 -9.78 -6.57
CA LEU A 8 16.76 -9.86 -7.33
C LEU A 8 16.07 -11.23 -7.25
N ARG A 9 16.80 -12.32 -7.00
CA ARG A 9 16.20 -13.65 -6.75
C ARG A 9 15.48 -13.76 -5.42
N ARG A 10 15.60 -12.77 -4.54
CA ARG A 10 15.00 -12.75 -3.21
C ARG A 10 13.72 -11.92 -3.16
N VAL A 11 13.31 -11.34 -4.28
CA VAL A 11 12.08 -10.56 -4.39
C VAL A 11 11.21 -11.08 -5.53
N THR A 12 9.89 -11.15 -5.33
CA THR A 12 8.88 -11.41 -6.35
C THR A 12 8.05 -10.16 -6.54
N ILE A 13 7.81 -9.74 -7.79
CA ILE A 13 6.90 -8.64 -8.10
C ILE A 13 5.48 -9.20 -8.20
N VAL A 14 4.53 -8.62 -7.47
CA VAL A 14 3.11 -8.95 -7.53
C VAL A 14 2.35 -7.77 -8.10
N VAL A 15 1.73 -7.94 -9.25
CA VAL A 15 0.90 -6.92 -9.91
C VAL A 15 -0.56 -7.30 -9.75
N LEU A 16 -1.36 -6.43 -9.13
CA LEU A 16 -2.81 -6.58 -9.02
C LEU A 16 -3.51 -5.85 -10.16
N THR A 17 -4.45 -6.50 -10.84
CA THR A 17 -5.21 -5.90 -11.94
C THR A 17 -6.68 -6.31 -11.94
N HIS A 18 -7.55 -5.45 -12.49
CA HIS A 18 -8.97 -5.76 -12.75
C HIS A 18 -9.50 -4.91 -13.90
N ASN A 19 -9.84 -5.56 -15.05
CA ASN A 19 -10.39 -4.90 -16.24
C ASN A 19 -9.55 -3.72 -16.74
N ARG A 20 -8.24 -3.93 -16.85
CA ARG A 20 -7.24 -2.90 -17.25
C ARG A 20 -6.16 -3.51 -18.14
N CYS A 21 -6.59 -4.20 -19.19
CA CYS A 21 -5.69 -4.89 -20.11
C CYS A 21 -4.60 -3.97 -20.68
N GLY A 22 -4.94 -2.74 -21.09
CA GLY A 22 -4.01 -1.79 -21.68
C GLY A 22 -2.97 -1.25 -20.70
N GLU A 23 -3.39 -0.87 -19.50
CA GLU A 23 -2.49 -0.40 -18.44
C GLU A 23 -1.53 -1.51 -18.02
N LEU A 24 -2.05 -2.71 -17.76
CA LEU A 24 -1.25 -3.88 -17.41
C LEU A 24 -0.22 -4.21 -18.48
N THR A 25 -0.60 -4.20 -19.77
CA THR A 25 0.31 -4.47 -20.88
C THR A 25 1.48 -3.50 -20.88
N ARG A 26 1.21 -2.19 -20.68
CA ARG A 26 2.25 -1.17 -20.56
C ARG A 26 3.16 -1.44 -19.36
N THR A 27 2.60 -1.71 -18.20
CA THR A 27 3.36 -1.98 -16.96
C THR A 27 4.24 -3.21 -17.11
N LEU A 28 3.73 -4.31 -17.66
CA LEU A 28 4.52 -5.52 -17.89
C LEU A 28 5.62 -5.28 -18.92
N GLY A 29 5.37 -4.46 -19.95
CA GLY A 29 6.38 -4.03 -20.91
C GLY A 29 7.52 -3.24 -20.24
N GLN A 30 7.20 -2.29 -19.34
CA GLN A 30 8.20 -1.55 -18.56
C GLN A 30 9.01 -2.46 -17.64
N LEU A 31 8.34 -3.36 -16.94
CA LEU A 31 9.01 -4.36 -16.09
C LEU A 31 9.90 -5.31 -16.92
N ALA A 32 9.50 -5.69 -18.13
CA ALA A 32 10.31 -6.50 -19.03
C ALA A 32 11.56 -5.77 -19.52
N ASN A 33 11.47 -4.49 -19.85
CA ASN A 33 12.60 -3.68 -20.28
C ASN A 33 13.65 -3.47 -19.18
N ALA A 34 13.22 -3.39 -17.92
CA ALA A 34 14.12 -3.36 -16.75
C ALA A 34 14.85 -4.70 -16.52
N ARG A 35 14.51 -5.72 -17.30
CA ARG A 35 14.95 -7.13 -17.14
C ARG A 35 16.34 -7.47 -17.68
N ALA A 36 17.05 -6.59 -18.31
CA ALA A 36 18.32 -6.90 -18.97
C ALA A 36 19.38 -7.58 -18.08
N ASP A 37 19.27 -7.47 -16.74
CA ASP A 37 20.31 -7.94 -15.80
C ASP A 37 19.87 -9.04 -14.81
N GLY A 38 18.80 -9.78 -15.11
CA GLY A 38 18.27 -10.82 -14.23
C GLY A 38 17.05 -10.32 -13.43
N VAL A 39 15.92 -11.01 -13.58
CA VAL A 39 14.60 -10.46 -13.24
C VAL A 39 14.04 -11.13 -12.03
N PRO A 40 13.35 -10.36 -11.15
CA PRO A 40 12.42 -10.95 -10.21
C PRO A 40 11.31 -11.72 -10.93
N GLU A 41 10.87 -12.84 -10.35
CA GLU A 41 9.61 -13.47 -10.76
C GLU A 41 8.49 -12.44 -10.74
N VAL A 42 7.67 -12.37 -11.79
CA VAL A 42 6.48 -11.54 -11.85
C VAL A 42 5.24 -12.41 -11.74
N ILE A 43 4.39 -12.10 -10.77
CA ILE A 43 3.08 -12.72 -10.58
C ILE A 43 2.02 -11.66 -10.87
N VAL A 44 1.17 -11.89 -11.86
CA VAL A 44 -0.04 -11.10 -12.08
C VAL A 44 -1.21 -11.77 -11.36
N VAL A 45 -1.89 -11.02 -10.52
CA VAL A 45 -3.17 -11.42 -9.92
C VAL A 45 -4.29 -10.72 -10.68
N ASP A 46 -4.92 -11.48 -11.59
CA ASP A 46 -6.15 -11.04 -12.26
C ASP A 46 -7.34 -11.16 -11.29
N ASN A 47 -7.79 -10.05 -10.80
CA ASN A 47 -8.81 -9.91 -9.76
C ASN A 47 -10.24 -10.04 -10.34
N GLY A 48 -10.46 -11.10 -11.14
CA GLY A 48 -11.75 -11.40 -11.74
C GLY A 48 -12.10 -10.52 -12.94
N SER A 49 -11.15 -10.24 -13.82
CA SER A 49 -11.40 -9.48 -15.06
C SER A 49 -12.33 -10.23 -16.02
N VAL A 50 -13.11 -9.46 -16.75
CA VAL A 50 -14.01 -9.93 -17.82
C VAL A 50 -13.58 -9.45 -19.20
N ASP A 51 -12.58 -8.57 -19.28
CA ASP A 51 -11.92 -8.14 -20.51
C ASP A 51 -10.82 -9.14 -20.93
N ASP A 52 -10.02 -8.79 -21.92
CA ASP A 52 -9.00 -9.65 -22.49
C ASP A 52 -7.70 -9.77 -21.64
N THR A 53 -7.69 -9.22 -20.42
CA THR A 53 -6.53 -9.18 -19.52
C THR A 53 -5.82 -10.54 -19.42
N ALA A 54 -6.58 -11.61 -19.15
CA ALA A 54 -5.99 -12.91 -18.90
C ALA A 54 -5.37 -13.56 -20.17
N ASN A 55 -5.93 -13.32 -21.33
CA ASN A 55 -5.41 -13.86 -22.60
C ASN A 55 -4.13 -13.11 -23.00
N VAL A 56 -4.16 -11.78 -22.92
CA VAL A 56 -2.97 -10.96 -23.22
C VAL A 56 -1.78 -11.34 -22.35
N VAL A 57 -2.00 -11.57 -21.03
CA VAL A 57 -0.89 -12.00 -20.16
C VAL A 57 -0.31 -13.35 -20.62
N ARG A 58 -1.16 -14.34 -20.95
CA ARG A 58 -0.68 -15.67 -21.37
C ARG A 58 0.05 -15.65 -22.71
N GLU A 59 -0.41 -14.84 -23.67
CA GLU A 59 0.10 -14.81 -25.03
C GLU A 59 1.34 -13.91 -25.16
N ALA A 60 1.29 -12.71 -24.59
CA ALA A 60 2.33 -11.69 -24.76
C ALA A 60 3.43 -11.76 -23.69
N PHE A 61 3.14 -12.36 -22.52
CA PHE A 61 4.08 -12.42 -21.38
C PHE A 61 4.18 -13.84 -20.80
N PRO A 62 4.67 -14.83 -21.55
CA PRO A 62 4.67 -16.24 -21.15
C PRO A 62 5.52 -16.55 -19.89
N ASP A 63 6.50 -15.68 -19.56
CA ASP A 63 7.32 -15.79 -18.36
C ASP A 63 6.64 -15.22 -17.11
N VAL A 64 5.48 -14.56 -17.26
CA VAL A 64 4.71 -13.99 -16.15
C VAL A 64 3.75 -15.05 -15.61
N ARG A 65 3.82 -15.30 -14.31
CA ARG A 65 2.89 -16.21 -13.66
C ARG A 65 1.54 -15.56 -13.46
N LEU A 66 0.49 -16.05 -14.13
CA LEU A 66 -0.88 -15.54 -13.97
C LEU A 66 -1.63 -16.35 -12.91
N THR A 67 -2.22 -15.66 -11.94
CA THR A 67 -3.19 -16.21 -10.97
C THR A 67 -4.52 -15.48 -11.15
N ARG A 68 -5.59 -16.21 -11.49
CA ARG A 68 -6.89 -15.60 -11.76
C ARG A 68 -7.88 -15.90 -10.65
N LEU A 69 -8.54 -14.84 -10.14
CA LEU A 69 -9.63 -14.94 -9.17
C LEU A 69 -10.99 -15.03 -9.86
N ARG A 70 -11.96 -15.62 -9.17
CA ARG A 70 -13.33 -15.75 -9.68
C ARG A 70 -14.12 -14.43 -9.65
N ARG A 71 -13.75 -13.51 -8.75
CA ARG A 71 -14.40 -12.22 -8.53
C ARG A 71 -13.38 -11.18 -8.07
N ASN A 72 -13.73 -9.92 -8.25
CA ASN A 72 -12.95 -8.80 -7.70
C ASN A 72 -13.14 -8.71 -6.18
N ILE A 73 -12.04 -8.86 -5.44
CA ILE A 73 -11.96 -8.74 -3.97
C ILE A 73 -11.19 -7.49 -3.52
N GLY A 74 -11.02 -6.52 -4.42
CA GLY A 74 -10.32 -5.27 -4.13
C GLY A 74 -8.85 -5.46 -3.80
N GLY A 75 -8.31 -4.61 -2.93
CA GLY A 75 -6.88 -4.62 -2.52
C GLY A 75 -6.41 -5.94 -1.93
N ALA A 76 -7.33 -6.72 -1.34
CA ALA A 76 -7.03 -8.05 -0.78
C ALA A 76 -6.59 -9.09 -1.82
N GLY A 77 -6.81 -8.84 -3.10
CA GLY A 77 -6.23 -9.66 -4.18
C GLY A 77 -4.72 -9.80 -4.09
N ARG A 78 -4.02 -8.81 -3.53
CA ARG A 78 -2.56 -8.85 -3.29
C ARG A 78 -2.15 -10.00 -2.38
N ASN A 79 -3.00 -10.39 -1.41
CA ASN A 79 -2.73 -11.52 -0.51
C ASN A 79 -2.51 -12.82 -1.27
N VAL A 80 -3.23 -13.02 -2.37
CA VAL A 80 -3.09 -14.23 -3.19
C VAL A 80 -1.72 -14.27 -3.85
N GLY A 81 -1.27 -13.14 -4.43
CA GLY A 81 0.07 -13.03 -5.01
C GLY A 81 1.17 -13.25 -3.96
N VAL A 82 1.02 -12.65 -2.76
CA VAL A 82 1.94 -12.83 -1.63
C VAL A 82 1.98 -14.28 -1.14
N ALA A 83 0.85 -14.97 -1.10
CA ALA A 83 0.78 -16.38 -0.71
C ALA A 83 1.48 -17.30 -1.72
N VAL A 84 1.34 -16.98 -3.02
CA VAL A 84 1.92 -17.75 -4.13
C VAL A 84 3.42 -17.49 -4.29
N ALA A 85 3.92 -16.30 -3.96
CA ALA A 85 5.32 -15.94 -3.98
C ALA A 85 6.13 -16.85 -3.04
N ARG A 86 7.37 -17.22 -3.47
CA ARG A 86 8.27 -18.09 -2.71
C ARG A 86 9.45 -17.35 -2.10
N THR A 87 9.63 -16.10 -2.49
CA THR A 87 10.74 -15.25 -2.03
C THR A 87 10.45 -14.63 -0.65
N PRO A 88 11.49 -14.26 0.11
CA PRO A 88 11.33 -13.61 1.42
C PRO A 88 10.71 -12.21 1.31
N TYR A 89 10.86 -11.55 0.17
CA TYR A 89 10.33 -10.22 -0.10
C TYR A 89 9.36 -10.23 -1.27
N VAL A 90 8.36 -9.36 -1.22
CA VAL A 90 7.40 -9.16 -2.30
C VAL A 90 7.28 -7.67 -2.60
N ALA A 91 7.56 -7.30 -3.84
CA ALA A 91 7.33 -5.96 -4.35
C ALA A 91 5.89 -5.90 -4.89
N LEU A 92 5.08 -5.05 -4.29
CA LEU A 92 3.70 -4.85 -4.71
C LEU A 92 3.64 -3.74 -5.77
N CYS A 93 2.88 -3.98 -6.81
CA CYS A 93 2.59 -3.06 -7.91
C CYS A 93 1.08 -3.02 -8.20
N ASP A 94 0.61 -1.90 -8.70
CA ASP A 94 -0.66 -1.79 -9.40
C ASP A 94 -0.45 -1.96 -10.91
N ASP A 95 -1.52 -2.13 -11.68
CA ASP A 95 -1.46 -2.32 -13.13
C ASP A 95 -1.03 -1.06 -13.90
N ASP A 96 -0.87 0.07 -13.20
CA ASP A 96 -0.41 1.35 -13.72
C ASP A 96 0.87 1.87 -13.02
N THR A 97 1.61 0.98 -12.31
CA THR A 97 2.89 1.32 -11.63
C THR A 97 4.00 0.34 -12.00
N TRP A 98 5.27 0.83 -12.03
CA TRP A 98 6.46 -0.03 -12.22
C TRP A 98 7.68 0.53 -11.50
N TRP A 99 8.57 -0.36 -11.11
CA TRP A 99 9.81 -0.04 -10.41
C TRP A 99 10.87 0.51 -11.36
N ALA A 100 11.51 1.62 -11.00
CA ALA A 100 12.68 2.11 -11.69
C ALA A 100 13.88 1.16 -11.49
N ALA A 101 14.82 1.19 -12.43
CA ALA A 101 16.04 0.37 -12.36
C ALA A 101 16.81 0.61 -11.05
N GLY A 102 17.30 -0.45 -10.40
CA GLY A 102 18.04 -0.39 -9.15
C GLY A 102 17.18 -0.16 -7.89
N SER A 103 15.91 0.22 -8.02
CA SER A 103 15.05 0.56 -6.87
C SER A 103 14.72 -0.64 -5.99
N LEU A 104 14.57 -1.83 -6.59
CA LEU A 104 14.36 -3.06 -5.82
C LEU A 104 15.60 -3.44 -5.01
N ASP A 105 16.81 -3.19 -5.52
CA ASP A 105 18.06 -3.43 -4.78
C ASP A 105 18.13 -2.54 -3.55
N VAL A 106 17.79 -1.26 -3.69
CA VAL A 106 17.72 -0.32 -2.58
C VAL A 106 16.74 -0.81 -1.52
N ALA A 107 15.52 -1.17 -1.92
CA ALA A 107 14.47 -1.60 -0.99
C ALA A 107 14.83 -2.91 -0.27
N VAL A 108 15.33 -3.91 -1.00
CA VAL A 108 15.76 -5.19 -0.42
C VAL A 108 16.96 -5.00 0.49
N GLY A 109 17.93 -4.15 0.09
CA GLY A 109 19.07 -3.81 0.92
C GLY A 109 18.69 -3.19 2.28
N VAL A 110 17.66 -2.32 2.32
CA VAL A 110 17.12 -1.79 3.58
C VAL A 110 16.49 -2.91 4.42
N LEU A 111 15.67 -3.77 3.81
CA LEU A 111 15.04 -4.89 4.52
C LEU A 111 16.09 -5.86 5.09
N ASP A 112 17.19 -6.09 4.40
CA ASP A 112 18.27 -6.97 4.88
C ASP A 112 19.02 -6.37 6.07
N ARG A 113 19.37 -5.09 6.00
CA ARG A 113 20.09 -4.41 7.10
C ARG A 113 19.20 -4.18 8.31
N GLN A 114 17.88 -4.06 8.12
CA GLN A 114 16.91 -3.75 9.18
C GLN A 114 15.88 -4.88 9.37
N PRO A 115 16.18 -5.93 10.16
CA PRO A 115 15.31 -7.10 10.30
C PRO A 115 13.92 -6.79 10.89
N ARG A 116 13.76 -5.64 11.58
CA ARG A 116 12.47 -5.19 12.13
C ARG A 116 11.62 -4.42 11.13
N VAL A 117 12.15 -4.06 9.96
CA VAL A 117 11.38 -3.40 8.91
C VAL A 117 10.56 -4.44 8.14
N ALA A 118 9.24 -4.26 8.13
CA ALA A 118 8.29 -5.10 7.39
C ALA A 118 7.95 -4.52 6.03
N VAL A 119 7.96 -3.19 5.88
CA VAL A 119 7.56 -2.50 4.65
C VAL A 119 8.55 -1.39 4.33
N VAL A 120 9.04 -1.39 3.11
CA VAL A 120 9.75 -0.27 2.49
C VAL A 120 8.81 0.37 1.47
N CYS A 121 8.46 1.64 1.70
CA CYS A 121 7.67 2.46 0.78
C CYS A 121 8.61 3.20 -0.16
N ALA A 122 8.34 3.13 -1.46
CA ALA A 122 9.12 3.84 -2.47
C ALA A 122 8.63 5.27 -2.68
N ARG A 123 9.48 6.09 -3.26
CA ARG A 123 9.11 7.39 -3.83
C ARG A 123 8.31 7.15 -5.11
N VAL A 124 7.13 7.74 -5.20
CA VAL A 124 6.25 7.61 -6.36
C VAL A 124 6.34 8.88 -7.22
N LEU A 125 6.64 8.68 -8.49
CA LEU A 125 6.67 9.71 -9.53
C LEU A 125 5.46 9.55 -10.44
N VAL A 126 4.60 10.56 -10.47
CA VAL A 126 3.28 10.52 -11.12
C VAL A 126 3.31 11.21 -12.48
N GLY A 127 2.82 10.50 -13.49
CA GLY A 127 2.65 11.00 -14.85
C GLY A 127 3.97 11.09 -15.64
N PRO A 128 3.89 11.53 -16.88
CA PRO A 128 5.08 11.72 -17.72
C PRO A 128 5.98 12.85 -17.24
N GLU A 129 5.46 13.81 -16.46
CA GLU A 129 6.20 14.90 -15.83
C GLU A 129 6.93 14.47 -14.55
N GLU A 130 6.78 13.22 -14.13
CA GLU A 130 7.42 12.66 -12.93
C GLU A 130 7.17 13.49 -11.65
N ARG A 131 5.96 14.02 -11.49
CA ARG A 131 5.59 14.81 -10.31
C ARG A 131 5.60 13.92 -9.06
N LEU A 132 6.20 14.42 -7.97
CA LEU A 132 6.17 13.70 -6.70
C LEU A 132 4.72 13.49 -6.22
N ASP A 133 4.37 12.27 -5.82
CA ASP A 133 3.08 11.98 -5.19
C ASP A 133 2.96 12.68 -3.84
N ASP A 134 1.79 13.26 -3.54
CA ASP A 134 1.58 14.05 -2.33
C ASP A 134 1.76 13.21 -1.04
N ALA A 135 1.42 11.92 -1.07
CA ALA A 135 1.67 11.01 0.06
C ALA A 135 3.17 10.81 0.31
N CYS A 136 4.00 10.86 -0.73
CA CYS A 136 5.46 10.80 -0.57
C CYS A 136 6.03 12.03 0.12
N ALA A 137 5.50 13.22 -0.17
CA ALA A 137 5.88 14.44 0.52
C ALA A 137 5.49 14.38 2.01
N GLN A 138 4.29 13.86 2.32
CA GLN A 138 3.86 13.63 3.70
C GLN A 138 4.73 12.60 4.43
N MET A 139 5.09 11.50 3.77
CA MET A 139 5.99 10.48 4.35
C MET A 139 7.40 11.03 4.62
N ALA A 140 7.90 11.90 3.76
CA ALA A 140 9.23 12.54 3.93
C ALA A 140 9.25 13.56 5.09
N SER A 141 8.10 14.16 5.43
CA SER A 141 7.95 15.09 6.57
C SER A 141 7.46 14.41 7.85
N SER A 142 7.51 13.07 7.92
CA SER A 142 7.02 12.31 9.07
C SER A 142 7.61 12.83 10.40
N PRO A 143 6.77 13.17 11.40
CA PRO A 143 7.22 13.66 12.70
C PRO A 143 7.61 12.53 13.67
N LEU A 144 7.59 11.27 13.22
CA LEU A 144 7.91 10.12 14.07
C LEU A 144 9.38 10.11 14.45
N GLU A 145 9.68 9.71 15.70
CA GLU A 145 11.06 9.60 16.21
C GLU A 145 11.91 8.63 15.35
N GLY A 146 13.15 9.03 15.07
CA GLY A 146 14.04 8.33 14.15
C GLY A 146 13.99 8.89 12.72
N SER A 147 13.17 9.92 12.47
CA SER A 147 13.35 10.85 11.36
C SER A 147 14.38 11.87 11.81
N SER A 148 15.61 11.81 11.32
CA SER A 148 16.57 12.91 11.57
C SER A 148 16.28 14.04 10.59
N PRO A 149 15.75 15.19 11.04
CA PRO A 149 15.73 16.38 10.19
C PRO A 149 17.19 16.83 10.03
N GLY A 150 17.77 16.61 8.88
CA GLY A 150 19.02 17.25 8.49
C GLY A 150 20.33 16.52 8.75
N GLY A 151 20.39 15.19 8.87
CA GLY A 151 21.70 14.57 9.02
C GLY A 151 21.78 13.06 9.20
N GLY A 152 20.70 12.33 9.15
CA GLY A 152 20.74 10.87 9.15
C GLY A 152 20.93 10.32 7.75
N ASP A 153 21.68 9.25 7.63
CA ASP A 153 21.90 8.55 6.38
C ASP A 153 20.53 8.16 5.76
N PHE A 154 20.12 8.84 4.68
CA PHE A 154 18.87 8.58 3.94
C PHE A 154 18.76 7.13 3.46
N ALA A 155 19.83 6.36 3.56
CA ALA A 155 19.88 4.93 3.28
C ALA A 155 18.96 4.08 4.18
N GLU A 156 18.55 4.59 5.35
CA GLU A 156 17.66 3.87 6.28
C GLU A 156 16.18 4.25 6.14
N GLY A 157 15.87 5.37 5.47
CA GLY A 157 14.51 5.87 5.25
C GLY A 157 13.84 6.49 6.47
N TYR A 158 12.68 7.12 6.25
CA TYR A 158 11.88 7.79 7.27
C TYR A 158 10.88 6.81 7.91
N PRO A 159 10.70 6.79 9.24
CA PRO A 159 9.66 6.00 9.88
C PRO A 159 8.28 6.52 9.53
N VAL A 160 7.37 5.62 9.16
CA VAL A 160 5.99 5.94 8.76
C VAL A 160 5.00 4.94 9.36
N LEU A 161 3.71 5.30 9.44
CA LEU A 161 2.60 4.40 9.81
C LEU A 161 1.59 4.25 8.67
N GLY A 162 2.03 4.40 7.44
CA GLY A 162 1.24 4.22 6.23
C GLY A 162 2.15 3.85 5.07
N PHE A 163 1.57 3.36 3.99
CA PHE A 163 2.29 3.04 2.77
C PHE A 163 1.33 3.05 1.56
N LEU A 164 1.88 3.06 0.37
CA LEU A 164 1.15 2.92 -0.89
C LEU A 164 1.33 1.49 -1.39
N ALA A 165 0.25 0.70 -1.43
CA ALA A 165 0.32 -0.71 -1.79
C ALA A 165 0.80 -0.98 -3.22
N GLY A 166 0.65 -0.01 -4.14
CA GLY A 166 1.17 -0.09 -5.50
C GLY A 166 2.66 0.27 -5.63
N ALA A 167 3.35 0.63 -4.52
CA ALA A 167 4.72 1.14 -4.53
C ALA A 167 5.48 0.78 -3.25
N CYS A 168 5.45 -0.48 -2.83
CA CYS A 168 6.18 -0.92 -1.65
C CYS A 168 6.77 -2.32 -1.81
N VAL A 169 7.85 -2.58 -1.06
CA VAL A 169 8.39 -3.93 -0.87
C VAL A 169 8.08 -4.39 0.55
N VAL A 170 7.47 -5.56 0.68
CA VAL A 170 7.06 -6.11 1.97
C VAL A 170 7.88 -7.35 2.33
N ARG A 171 8.18 -7.50 3.61
CA ARG A 171 8.66 -8.77 4.17
C ARG A 171 7.48 -9.75 4.20
N ARG A 172 7.51 -10.77 3.34
CA ARG A 172 6.41 -11.73 3.16
C ARG A 172 5.95 -12.34 4.48
N ALA A 173 6.88 -12.78 5.33
CA ALA A 173 6.55 -13.40 6.62
C ALA A 173 5.80 -12.45 7.57
N ALA A 174 6.17 -11.15 7.60
CA ALA A 174 5.50 -10.15 8.42
C ALA A 174 4.06 -9.91 7.97
N LEU A 175 3.85 -9.75 6.64
CA LEU A 175 2.53 -9.55 6.07
C LEU A 175 1.61 -10.74 6.36
N MET A 176 2.09 -11.96 6.14
CA MET A 176 1.32 -13.17 6.40
C MET A 176 0.98 -13.35 7.89
N ALA A 177 1.91 -12.99 8.79
CA ALA A 177 1.70 -13.10 10.23
C ALA A 177 0.57 -12.21 10.76
N VAL A 178 0.27 -11.09 10.09
CA VAL A 178 -0.84 -10.19 10.46
C VAL A 178 -2.13 -10.48 9.71
N GLY A 179 -2.11 -11.40 8.73
CA GLY A 179 -3.28 -11.78 7.93
C GLY A 179 -3.43 -11.01 6.61
N GLY A 180 -2.49 -10.10 6.28
CA GLY A 180 -2.52 -9.34 5.04
C GLY A 180 -3.60 -8.27 4.97
N PHE A 181 -4.01 -7.93 3.75
CA PHE A 181 -5.07 -6.94 3.48
C PHE A 181 -6.45 -7.52 3.80
N ASP A 182 -7.27 -6.78 4.55
CA ASP A 182 -8.63 -7.18 4.91
C ASP A 182 -9.61 -7.01 3.73
N GLU A 183 -10.18 -8.11 3.23
CA GLU A 183 -11.09 -8.11 2.07
C GLU A 183 -12.33 -7.22 2.28
N ARG A 184 -12.77 -7.03 3.52
CA ARG A 184 -13.94 -6.20 3.85
C ARG A 184 -13.79 -4.75 3.43
N PHE A 185 -12.55 -4.26 3.37
CA PHE A 185 -12.24 -2.89 2.99
C PHE A 185 -12.42 -2.64 1.49
N PHE A 186 -12.17 -3.63 0.66
CA PHE A 186 -12.19 -3.60 -0.78
C PHE A 186 -11.13 -2.65 -1.37
N ILE A 187 -11.25 -1.32 -1.15
CA ILE A 187 -10.28 -0.30 -1.57
C ILE A 187 -10.37 0.95 -0.68
N GLY A 188 -9.22 1.50 -0.32
CA GLY A 188 -9.05 2.71 0.51
C GLY A 188 -9.17 2.43 2.01
N GLY A 189 -8.05 2.56 2.74
CA GLY A 189 -7.94 2.32 4.19
C GLY A 189 -7.46 0.91 4.58
N GLU A 190 -7.43 -0.05 3.64
CA GLU A 190 -6.85 -1.37 3.87
C GLU A 190 -5.36 -1.31 4.18
N GLU A 191 -4.66 -0.36 3.58
CA GLU A 191 -3.24 -0.10 3.80
C GLU A 191 -3.00 0.48 5.20
N GLU A 192 -3.84 1.41 5.64
CA GLU A 192 -3.78 2.01 6.98
C GLU A 192 -4.00 0.93 8.06
N LEU A 193 -5.05 0.10 7.91
CA LEU A 193 -5.31 -0.98 8.84
C LEU A 193 -4.11 -1.93 8.94
N LEU A 194 -3.57 -2.35 7.79
CA LEU A 194 -2.43 -3.26 7.71
C LEU A 194 -1.16 -2.64 8.33
N ALA A 195 -0.89 -1.35 8.08
CA ALA A 195 0.23 -0.64 8.68
C ALA A 195 0.14 -0.61 10.20
N LEU A 196 -1.05 -0.33 10.76
CA LEU A 196 -1.30 -0.34 12.20
C LEU A 196 -1.17 -1.74 12.80
N ASP A 197 -1.61 -2.79 12.09
CA ASP A 197 -1.49 -4.18 12.55
C ASP A 197 -0.03 -4.67 12.56
N LEU A 198 0.76 -4.27 11.59
CA LEU A 198 2.20 -4.50 11.56
C LEU A 198 2.89 -3.78 12.72
N ALA A 199 2.62 -2.47 12.88
CA ALA A 199 3.22 -1.66 13.94
C ALA A 199 2.84 -2.15 15.35
N ALA A 200 1.58 -2.60 15.55
CA ALA A 200 1.12 -3.16 16.83
C ALA A 200 1.85 -4.47 17.20
N ARG A 201 2.45 -5.15 16.22
CA ARG A 201 3.31 -6.33 16.43
C ARG A 201 4.80 -6.02 16.49
N GLY A 202 5.16 -4.73 16.56
CA GLY A 202 6.54 -4.28 16.69
C GLY A 202 7.31 -4.20 15.36
N TRP A 203 6.63 -4.38 14.22
CA TRP A 203 7.22 -4.15 12.92
C TRP A 203 7.32 -2.65 12.62
N GLN A 204 8.35 -2.27 11.87
CA GLN A 204 8.58 -0.91 11.40
C GLN A 204 8.22 -0.80 9.93
N LEU A 205 7.79 0.38 9.51
CA LEU A 205 7.61 0.76 8.12
C LEU A 205 8.54 1.93 7.83
N ARG A 206 9.16 1.95 6.66
CA ARG A 206 10.11 2.98 6.24
C ARG A 206 9.77 3.54 4.87
N TYR A 207 9.72 4.85 4.74
CA TYR A 207 9.71 5.52 3.44
C TYR A 207 11.15 5.75 2.98
N VAL A 208 11.52 5.21 1.83
CA VAL A 208 12.89 5.23 1.29
C VAL A 208 12.89 5.95 -0.06
N PRO A 209 13.20 7.26 -0.10
CA PRO A 209 13.14 8.06 -1.33
C PRO A 209 14.08 7.59 -2.44
N ALA A 210 15.14 6.84 -2.11
CA ALA A 210 16.09 6.29 -3.08
C ALA A 210 15.50 5.11 -3.87
N ALA A 211 14.46 4.44 -3.37
CA ALA A 211 13.65 3.49 -4.13
C ALA A 211 12.56 4.24 -4.89
N VAL A 212 12.45 4.06 -6.19
CA VAL A 212 11.55 4.83 -7.06
C VAL A 212 10.58 3.94 -7.80
N VAL A 213 9.32 4.37 -7.85
CA VAL A 213 8.23 3.77 -8.63
C VAL A 213 7.61 4.83 -9.52
N HIS A 214 7.42 4.53 -10.80
CA HIS A 214 6.64 5.35 -11.70
C HIS A 214 5.16 4.96 -11.63
N HIS A 215 4.26 5.96 -11.62
CA HIS A 215 2.82 5.76 -11.57
C HIS A 215 2.15 6.57 -12.69
N HIS A 216 1.51 5.90 -13.62
CA HIS A 216 0.77 6.51 -14.72
C HIS A 216 -0.73 6.24 -14.57
N PRO A 217 -1.43 7.04 -13.73
CA PRO A 217 -2.81 6.77 -13.36
C PRO A 217 -3.75 6.83 -14.57
N SER A 218 -4.68 5.87 -14.65
CA SER A 218 -5.72 5.87 -15.67
C SER A 218 -6.79 6.94 -15.37
N ALA A 219 -7.38 7.51 -16.43
CA ALA A 219 -8.40 8.55 -16.33
C ALA A 219 -9.74 8.03 -15.77
N ASN A 220 -10.02 6.73 -15.86
CA ASN A 220 -11.31 6.13 -15.49
C ASN A 220 -11.32 5.70 -14.01
N ARG A 221 -11.82 6.59 -13.14
CA ARG A 221 -12.02 6.28 -11.72
C ARG A 221 -13.44 6.69 -11.29
N ASP A 222 -14.26 5.74 -10.79
CA ASP A 222 -15.52 6.06 -10.11
C ASP A 222 -15.25 6.78 -8.78
N SER A 223 -15.21 8.11 -8.87
CA SER A 223 -14.84 8.98 -7.74
C SER A 223 -15.88 8.96 -6.61
N ALA A 224 -17.18 8.80 -6.92
CA ALA A 224 -18.25 8.83 -5.93
C ALA A 224 -18.28 7.56 -5.07
N ARG A 225 -18.20 6.39 -5.71
CA ARG A 225 -18.09 5.11 -4.98
C ARG A 225 -16.82 5.03 -4.16
N ARG A 226 -15.70 5.46 -4.72
CA ARG A 226 -14.41 5.46 -4.01
C ARG A 226 -14.46 6.35 -2.76
N ARG A 227 -15.06 7.54 -2.85
CA ARG A 227 -15.22 8.45 -1.69
C ARG A 227 -16.04 7.81 -0.57
N LEU A 228 -17.16 7.15 -0.91
CA LEU A 228 -17.97 6.42 0.09
C LEU A 228 -17.13 5.35 0.79
N LEU A 229 -16.42 4.52 0.02
CA LEU A 229 -15.58 3.44 0.57
C LEU A 229 -14.47 4.01 1.45
N THR A 230 -13.79 5.07 1.02
CA THR A 230 -12.73 5.71 1.81
C THR A 230 -13.25 6.23 3.16
N LEU A 231 -14.39 6.95 3.17
CA LEU A 231 -14.98 7.47 4.41
C LEU A 231 -15.44 6.33 5.34
N ARG A 232 -16.10 5.31 4.79
CA ARG A 232 -16.50 4.12 5.54
C ARG A 232 -15.29 3.41 6.15
N ASN A 233 -14.27 3.18 5.36
CA ASN A 233 -13.08 2.42 5.76
C ASN A 233 -12.26 3.19 6.79
N ARG A 234 -12.11 4.50 6.66
CA ARG A 234 -11.51 5.34 7.71
C ARG A 234 -12.26 5.19 9.04
N LEU A 235 -13.61 5.22 9.01
CA LEU A 235 -14.41 4.95 10.22
C LEU A 235 -14.12 3.55 10.79
N TRP A 236 -14.01 2.53 9.92
CA TRP A 236 -13.75 1.16 10.34
C TRP A 236 -12.34 0.97 10.92
N VAL A 237 -11.31 1.63 10.37
CA VAL A 237 -9.96 1.63 10.96
C VAL A 237 -10.05 2.13 12.41
N GLY A 238 -10.70 3.27 12.64
CA GLY A 238 -10.89 3.82 13.98
C GLY A 238 -11.62 2.86 14.91
N LEU A 239 -12.75 2.29 14.46
CA LEU A 239 -13.53 1.32 15.24
C LEU A 239 -12.73 0.06 15.59
N LEU A 240 -11.88 -0.42 14.68
CA LEU A 240 -11.08 -1.61 14.88
C LEU A 240 -9.84 -1.36 15.75
N ARG A 241 -9.20 -0.18 15.65
CA ARG A 241 -7.85 0.02 16.19
C ARG A 241 -7.72 1.15 17.20
N TYR A 242 -8.54 2.22 17.13
CA TYR A 242 -8.29 3.36 18.00
C TYR A 242 -8.81 3.14 19.43
N PRO A 243 -8.07 3.54 20.49
CA PRO A 243 -8.59 3.61 21.84
C PRO A 243 -9.71 4.64 21.94
N LEU A 244 -10.57 4.53 22.97
CA LEU A 244 -11.82 5.29 23.05
C LEU A 244 -11.67 6.82 22.89
N PRO A 245 -10.69 7.51 23.52
CA PRO A 245 -10.56 8.97 23.36
C PRO A 245 -10.27 9.37 21.91
N LEU A 246 -9.33 8.69 21.27
CA LEU A 246 -8.96 8.92 19.86
C LEU A 246 -10.13 8.55 18.93
N LEU A 247 -10.81 7.45 19.19
CA LEU A 247 -11.97 6.99 18.42
C LEU A 247 -13.10 8.03 18.44
N ALA A 248 -13.43 8.60 19.60
CA ALA A 248 -14.53 9.57 19.71
C ALA A 248 -14.28 10.83 18.84
N ARG A 249 -13.03 11.33 18.81
CA ARG A 249 -12.62 12.42 17.92
C ARG A 249 -12.74 12.02 16.46
N HIS A 250 -12.14 10.89 16.11
CA HIS A 250 -12.10 10.35 14.75
C HIS A 250 -13.50 10.13 14.15
N VAL A 251 -14.42 9.54 14.93
CA VAL A 251 -15.82 9.32 14.51
C VAL A 251 -16.50 10.66 14.16
N ARG A 252 -16.31 11.70 15.00
CA ARG A 252 -16.89 13.03 14.72
C ARG A 252 -16.34 13.61 13.42
N GLU A 253 -15.05 13.55 13.21
CA GLU A 253 -14.38 14.09 12.03
C GLU A 253 -14.86 13.39 10.75
N VAL A 254 -14.83 12.04 10.74
CA VAL A 254 -15.28 11.26 9.58
C VAL A 254 -16.77 11.47 9.28
N LEU A 255 -17.63 11.51 10.31
CA LEU A 255 -19.07 11.74 10.09
C LEU A 255 -19.38 13.19 9.69
N ALA A 256 -18.60 14.18 10.13
CA ALA A 256 -18.70 15.54 9.66
C ALA A 256 -18.31 15.65 8.18
N GLU A 257 -17.18 15.04 7.79
CA GLU A 257 -16.75 14.99 6.41
C GLU A 257 -17.76 14.25 5.51
N ALA A 258 -18.26 13.09 5.95
CA ALA A 258 -19.31 12.37 5.24
C ALA A 258 -20.59 13.20 5.09
N GLY A 259 -20.92 14.04 6.08
CA GLY A 259 -22.04 14.99 6.01
C GLY A 259 -21.86 16.03 4.92
N ARG A 260 -20.67 16.63 4.79
CA ARG A 260 -20.37 17.60 3.72
C ARG A 260 -20.54 17.03 2.31
N HIS A 261 -20.37 15.71 2.16
CA HIS A 261 -20.56 14.99 0.90
C HIS A 261 -21.94 14.30 0.74
N GLY A 262 -22.87 14.49 1.69
CA GLY A 262 -24.19 13.84 1.67
C GLY A 262 -24.14 12.31 1.90
N LEU A 263 -23.02 11.77 2.41
CA LEU A 263 -22.77 10.34 2.53
C LEU A 263 -22.96 9.77 3.95
N ARG A 264 -23.28 10.64 4.96
CA ARG A 264 -23.33 10.25 6.38
C ARG A 264 -24.22 9.03 6.63
N LEU A 265 -25.46 9.05 6.12
CA LEU A 265 -26.40 7.96 6.35
C LEU A 265 -25.93 6.65 5.73
N ARG A 266 -25.31 6.70 4.55
CA ARG A 266 -24.75 5.51 3.87
C ARG A 266 -23.56 4.92 4.64
N VAL A 267 -22.64 5.78 5.10
CA VAL A 267 -21.49 5.35 5.93
C VAL A 267 -21.97 4.68 7.22
N VAL A 268 -22.95 5.28 7.91
CA VAL A 268 -23.52 4.71 9.14
C VAL A 268 -24.24 3.39 8.86
N ALA A 269 -25.05 3.31 7.81
CA ALA A 269 -25.78 2.10 7.46
C ALA A 269 -24.85 0.93 7.08
N GLU A 270 -23.81 1.18 6.30
CA GLU A 270 -22.81 0.15 5.96
C GLU A 270 -22.02 -0.30 7.21
N THR A 271 -21.70 0.64 8.11
CA THR A 271 -21.01 0.33 9.37
C THR A 271 -21.90 -0.51 10.30
N ALA A 272 -23.19 -0.19 10.39
CA ALA A 272 -24.15 -0.94 11.18
C ALA A 272 -24.29 -2.40 10.69
N ARG A 273 -24.31 -2.61 9.36
CA ARG A 273 -24.32 -3.97 8.78
C ARG A 273 -23.07 -4.78 9.12
N ALA A 274 -21.92 -4.13 9.27
CA ALA A 274 -20.63 -4.76 9.59
C ALA A 274 -20.38 -4.85 11.11
N ALA A 275 -21.23 -4.27 11.96
CA ALA A 275 -20.96 -4.04 13.39
C ALA A 275 -20.52 -5.28 14.16
N ALA A 276 -21.18 -6.41 13.96
CA ALA A 276 -20.82 -7.65 14.66
C ALA A 276 -19.38 -8.11 14.38
N GLY A 277 -18.94 -8.01 13.10
CA GLY A 277 -17.57 -8.33 12.72
C GLY A 277 -16.56 -7.31 13.25
N LEU A 278 -16.91 -6.01 13.20
CA LEU A 278 -16.04 -4.95 13.71
C LEU A 278 -15.84 -5.06 15.22
N VAL A 279 -16.89 -5.38 15.99
CA VAL A 279 -16.79 -5.58 17.43
C VAL A 279 -15.94 -6.80 17.76
N ARG A 280 -16.20 -7.94 17.08
CA ARG A 280 -15.42 -9.18 17.28
C ARG A 280 -13.93 -8.99 17.01
N ASP A 281 -13.59 -8.25 15.94
CA ASP A 281 -12.22 -8.12 15.46
C ASP A 281 -11.53 -6.84 16.00
N ARG A 282 -12.18 -6.13 16.91
CA ARG A 282 -11.62 -4.93 17.55
C ARG A 282 -10.39 -5.30 18.39
N ARG A 283 -9.28 -4.63 18.11
CA ARG A 283 -7.98 -4.73 18.80
C ARG A 283 -7.41 -3.33 18.95
N PRO A 284 -7.74 -2.59 20.03
CA PRO A 284 -7.22 -1.23 20.25
C PRO A 284 -5.68 -1.23 20.29
N LEU A 285 -5.10 -0.17 19.69
CA LEU A 285 -3.67 0.03 19.67
C LEU A 285 -3.10 0.20 21.08
N PRO A 286 -1.86 -0.27 21.34
CA PRO A 286 -1.11 0.11 22.53
C PRO A 286 -0.97 1.64 22.63
N SER A 287 -0.94 2.18 23.86
CA SER A 287 -0.93 3.63 24.11
C SER A 287 0.22 4.37 23.41
N ALA A 288 1.41 3.76 23.32
CA ALA A 288 2.54 4.36 22.61
C ALA A 288 2.26 4.53 21.13
N LEU A 289 1.68 3.51 20.48
CA LEU A 289 1.34 3.57 19.05
C LEU A 289 0.15 4.52 18.79
N ALA A 290 -0.83 4.57 19.70
CA ALA A 290 -1.93 5.51 19.60
C ALA A 290 -1.43 6.97 19.64
N ARG A 291 -0.44 7.30 20.49
CA ARG A 291 0.21 8.63 20.50
C ARG A 291 0.93 8.95 19.19
N GLN A 292 1.57 7.97 18.54
CA GLN A 292 2.18 8.17 17.23
C GLN A 292 1.12 8.50 16.16
N VAL A 293 -0.02 7.82 16.18
CA VAL A 293 -1.16 8.14 15.29
C VAL A 293 -1.68 9.55 15.53
N GLU A 294 -1.84 9.96 16.79
CA GLU A 294 -2.26 11.33 17.14
C GLU A 294 -1.25 12.37 16.63
N LEU A 295 0.04 12.13 16.82
CA LEU A 295 1.11 13.02 16.35
C LEU A 295 1.05 13.20 14.83
N LEU A 296 0.88 12.11 14.08
CA LEU A 296 0.73 12.16 12.62
C LEU A 296 -0.52 12.93 12.20
N GLN A 297 -1.67 12.72 12.86
CA GLN A 297 -2.91 13.43 12.55
C GLN A 297 -2.80 14.94 12.80
N CYS A 298 -2.16 15.35 13.90
CA CYS A 298 -1.88 16.76 14.19
C CYS A 298 -0.98 17.37 13.13
N HIS A 299 0.14 16.70 12.80
CA HIS A 299 1.08 17.17 11.77
C HIS A 299 0.43 17.38 10.40
N LEU A 300 -0.42 16.45 9.96
CA LEU A 300 -1.14 16.58 8.69
C LEU A 300 -2.16 17.72 8.71
N SER A 301 -2.76 18.00 9.85
CA SER A 301 -3.69 19.13 10.00
C SER A 301 -2.97 20.48 9.90
N ASP A 302 -1.79 20.59 10.50
CA ASP A 302 -0.98 21.81 10.51
C ASP A 302 -0.41 22.11 9.11
N THR A 303 0.04 21.08 8.39
CA THR A 303 0.56 21.23 7.01
C THR A 303 -0.53 21.55 5.99
N ALA A 304 -1.76 21.08 6.18
CA ALA A 304 -2.91 21.39 5.33
C ALA A 304 -3.45 22.83 5.53
N GLY A 305 -3.14 23.46 6.65
CA GLY A 305 -3.58 24.82 7.02
C GLY A 305 -2.60 25.95 6.66
N SER A 306 -1.37 25.63 6.22
CA SER A 306 -0.40 26.65 5.78
C SER A 306 -0.61 26.96 4.28
N PRO A 307 -0.97 28.21 3.93
CA PRO A 307 -0.98 28.61 2.52
C PRO A 307 0.46 28.61 1.99
N ALA A 308 0.63 28.00 0.81
CA ALA A 308 1.88 28.02 0.05
C ALA A 308 2.16 29.42 -0.53
#